data_0434a67a4e00dcca0863fe75e889e618
#
_entry.id   0434a67a4e00dcca0863fe75e889e618
#
_cell.length_a   1.000
_cell.length_b   1.000
_cell.length_c   1.000
_cell.angle_alpha   90.00
_cell.angle_beta   90.00
_cell.angle_gamma   90.00
#
_symmetry.space_group_name_H-M   'P 1'
#
loop_
_entity.id
_entity.type
_entity.pdbx_description
1 polymer ?
#
loop_
_entity_poly.entity_id
_entity_poly.type
_entity_poly.pdbx_seq_one_letter_code
_entity_poly.pdbx_strand_id
1 'polypeptide(L)'
;DEVNAQIRENHPTGIQVTSPDKAIEAGALALFGEKYGDEVRVLSMGTGDAQRYSVELCGGTHVERAGDIGVFVIMSESGVSAGVRRIEAATGAEALAYLKGRAQIAVDLAESLKVPLKDVPRRVAALGEERRSLEKELADVKRKLAMGGGGGAPAGPEEINGVKLMARIAEGVGGKELRTLVDEAKAQIGSGIVAFVGVADGKAGVAVGVTKDLTDTYSAVDLVKAASEALGGKGGGGRPDMAQAGGPDTDKADDALAAVRAAIAG
;
A
#
# COMPACT_ATOMS: atom_id res chain seq x y z
N ASP A 1 -14.82 22.72 -15.27
CA ASP A 1 -15.56 22.86 -16.53
C ASP A 1 -16.12 24.28 -16.70
N GLU A 2 -16.72 24.88 -15.65
CA GLU A 2 -17.37 26.19 -15.66
C GLU A 2 -16.39 27.31 -16.08
N VAL A 3 -15.24 27.44 -15.44
CA VAL A 3 -14.20 28.44 -15.79
C VAL A 3 -13.80 28.34 -17.26
N ASN A 4 -13.56 27.13 -17.77
CA ASN A 4 -13.25 26.94 -19.19
C ASN A 4 -14.42 27.25 -20.12
N ALA A 5 -15.68 27.15 -19.66
CA ALA A 5 -16.83 27.61 -20.44
C ALA A 5 -16.81 29.12 -20.59
N GLN A 6 -16.60 29.86 -19.49
CA GLN A 6 -16.51 31.34 -19.50
C GLN A 6 -15.31 31.84 -20.35
N ILE A 7 -14.18 31.13 -20.29
CA ILE A 7 -13.03 31.44 -21.14
C ILE A 7 -13.40 31.32 -22.63
N ARG A 8 -14.12 30.27 -23.02
CA ARG A 8 -14.53 30.04 -24.43
C ARG A 8 -15.54 31.06 -24.96
N GLU A 9 -16.36 31.64 -24.09
CA GLU A 9 -17.26 32.73 -24.47
C GLU A 9 -16.53 34.01 -24.90
N ASN A 10 -15.26 34.15 -24.46
CA ASN A 10 -14.34 35.20 -24.91
C ASN A 10 -14.89 36.63 -24.75
N HIS A 11 -15.60 36.87 -23.65
CA HIS A 11 -16.08 38.21 -23.35
C HIS A 11 -14.94 39.21 -23.05
N PRO A 12 -15.09 40.48 -23.40
CA PRO A 12 -14.13 41.51 -23.01
C PRO A 12 -14.16 41.68 -21.48
N THR A 13 -12.99 41.99 -20.89
CA THR A 13 -12.90 42.38 -19.49
C THR A 13 -13.35 43.83 -19.33
N GLY A 14 -14.19 44.09 -18.33
CA GLY A 14 -14.63 45.44 -17.99
C GLY A 14 -13.78 46.00 -16.84
N ILE A 15 -13.32 47.24 -16.99
CA ILE A 15 -12.61 47.96 -15.93
C ILE A 15 -13.35 49.25 -15.63
N GLN A 16 -13.66 49.47 -14.35
CA GLN A 16 -14.28 50.70 -13.87
C GLN A 16 -13.55 51.20 -12.62
N VAL A 17 -13.30 52.51 -12.53
CA VAL A 17 -12.77 53.16 -11.33
C VAL A 17 -13.90 53.85 -10.60
N THR A 18 -14.05 53.57 -9.30
CA THR A 18 -15.13 54.14 -8.46
C THR A 18 -14.72 54.11 -6.98
N SER A 19 -15.54 54.66 -6.08
CA SER A 19 -15.31 54.52 -4.65
C SER A 19 -15.58 53.09 -4.17
N PRO A 20 -14.89 52.60 -3.10
CA PRO A 20 -15.11 51.27 -2.55
C PRO A 20 -16.59 50.99 -2.23
N ASP A 21 -17.26 51.92 -1.58
CA ASP A 21 -18.65 51.75 -1.16
C ASP A 21 -19.56 51.52 -2.38
N LYS A 22 -19.42 52.32 -3.44
CA LYS A 22 -20.22 52.16 -4.66
C LYS A 22 -19.91 50.86 -5.40
N ALA A 23 -18.64 50.39 -5.33
CA ALA A 23 -18.27 49.13 -5.93
C ALA A 23 -18.97 47.97 -5.22
N ILE A 24 -18.95 47.95 -3.88
CA ILE A 24 -19.57 46.93 -3.04
C ILE A 24 -21.10 46.95 -3.19
N GLU A 25 -21.75 48.17 -3.21
CA GLU A 25 -23.18 48.32 -3.47
C GLU A 25 -23.57 47.76 -4.84
N ALA A 26 -22.67 47.87 -5.85
CA ALA A 26 -22.84 47.28 -7.17
C ALA A 26 -22.56 45.78 -7.24
N GLY A 27 -22.25 45.12 -6.11
CA GLY A 27 -22.04 43.69 -6.01
C GLY A 27 -20.61 43.23 -6.26
N ALA A 28 -19.60 44.11 -6.23
CA ALA A 28 -18.22 43.72 -6.35
C ALA A 28 -17.74 43.01 -5.07
N LEU A 29 -17.00 41.89 -5.25
CA LEU A 29 -16.40 41.18 -4.15
C LEU A 29 -15.11 41.88 -3.67
N ALA A 30 -15.03 42.16 -2.38
CA ALA A 30 -13.86 42.72 -1.69
C ALA A 30 -13.25 41.64 -0.77
N LEU A 31 -12.49 40.73 -1.36
CA LEU A 31 -12.12 39.46 -0.70
C LEU A 31 -10.88 39.55 0.22
N PHE A 32 -10.02 40.56 0.05
CA PHE A 32 -8.66 40.48 0.61
C PHE A 32 -8.45 41.30 1.89
N GLY A 33 -9.48 41.92 2.48
CA GLY A 33 -9.37 42.69 3.71
C GLY A 33 -8.34 43.85 3.60
N GLU A 34 -8.04 44.30 2.37
CA GLU A 34 -7.10 45.36 2.07
C GLU A 34 -7.72 46.72 2.49
N LYS A 35 -6.84 47.63 2.92
CA LYS A 35 -7.24 49.02 3.11
C LYS A 35 -7.30 49.66 1.75
N TYR A 36 -8.51 49.85 1.23
CA TYR A 36 -8.75 50.55 -0.02
C TYR A 36 -8.59 52.05 0.14
N GLY A 37 -8.03 52.71 -0.85
CA GLY A 37 -8.01 54.18 -0.96
C GLY A 37 -9.38 54.75 -1.32
N ASP A 38 -9.42 56.05 -1.60
CA ASP A 38 -10.67 56.74 -1.98
C ASP A 38 -11.24 56.25 -3.32
N GLU A 39 -10.41 55.68 -4.18
CA GLU A 39 -10.75 55.07 -5.47
C GLU A 39 -10.24 53.67 -5.59
N VAL A 40 -11.04 52.78 -6.14
CA VAL A 40 -10.71 51.37 -6.43
C VAL A 40 -11.02 51.04 -7.87
N ARG A 41 -10.25 50.10 -8.41
CA ARG A 41 -10.49 49.52 -9.73
C ARG A 41 -11.34 48.27 -9.59
N VAL A 42 -12.51 48.27 -10.23
CA VAL A 42 -13.43 47.12 -10.32
C VAL A 42 -13.17 46.43 -11.64
N LEU A 43 -12.82 45.16 -11.56
CA LEU A 43 -12.69 44.26 -12.70
C LEU A 43 -13.97 43.43 -12.84
N SER A 44 -14.48 43.31 -14.05
CA SER A 44 -15.57 42.40 -14.37
C SER A 44 -15.23 41.48 -15.53
N MET A 45 -15.62 40.22 -15.43
CA MET A 45 -15.47 39.19 -16.46
C MET A 45 -16.81 38.46 -16.65
N GLY A 46 -17.04 37.94 -17.87
CA GLY A 46 -18.23 37.19 -18.25
C GLY A 46 -19.28 38.01 -18.96
N THR A 47 -20.50 37.42 -19.16
CA THR A 47 -21.55 37.99 -19.96
C THR A 47 -22.03 39.33 -19.47
N GLY A 48 -22.31 40.25 -20.43
CA GLY A 48 -22.71 41.62 -20.19
C GLY A 48 -24.05 41.82 -19.50
N ASP A 49 -24.23 43.01 -19.05
CA ASP A 49 -25.39 43.81 -18.63
C ASP A 49 -26.26 43.34 -17.45
N ALA A 50 -26.53 42.09 -17.21
CA ALA A 50 -27.39 41.70 -16.08
C ALA A 50 -26.76 40.58 -15.20
N GLN A 51 -25.83 39.82 -15.70
CA GLN A 51 -25.17 38.75 -14.97
C GLN A 51 -23.69 38.65 -15.37
N ARG A 52 -22.87 39.44 -14.73
CA ARG A 52 -21.41 39.28 -14.83
C ARG A 52 -21.01 38.03 -14.03
N TYR A 53 -20.17 37.20 -14.62
CA TYR A 53 -19.69 35.96 -13.97
C TYR A 53 -18.80 36.25 -12.75
N SER A 54 -17.90 37.24 -12.86
CA SER A 54 -17.08 37.71 -11.75
C SER A 54 -16.99 39.23 -11.76
N VAL A 55 -17.12 39.85 -10.59
CA VAL A 55 -16.91 41.28 -10.36
C VAL A 55 -16.13 41.44 -9.07
N GLU A 56 -14.89 41.93 -9.17
CA GLU A 56 -13.97 41.97 -8.04
C GLU A 56 -13.19 43.28 -7.99
N LEU A 57 -12.78 43.70 -6.78
CA LEU A 57 -11.82 44.77 -6.58
C LEU A 57 -10.44 44.25 -6.87
N CYS A 58 -9.81 44.69 -7.94
CA CYS A 58 -8.48 44.18 -8.31
C CYS A 58 -7.63 45.29 -8.99
N GLY A 59 -6.46 45.56 -8.38
CA GLY A 59 -5.46 46.49 -8.88
C GLY A 59 -4.45 45.92 -9.87
N GLY A 60 -4.47 44.59 -10.11
CA GLY A 60 -3.51 43.88 -10.97
C GLY A 60 -3.64 44.16 -12.47
N THR A 61 -2.76 43.59 -13.28
CA THR A 61 -2.90 43.57 -14.74
C THR A 61 -3.77 42.40 -15.17
N HIS A 62 -4.58 42.57 -16.17
CA HIS A 62 -5.53 41.59 -16.64
C HIS A 62 -5.51 41.48 -18.16
N VAL A 63 -5.99 40.33 -18.65
CA VAL A 63 -6.20 40.08 -20.08
C VAL A 63 -7.30 41.04 -20.61
N GLU A 64 -7.25 41.35 -21.90
CA GLU A 64 -8.30 42.19 -22.53
C GLU A 64 -9.58 41.42 -22.75
N ARG A 65 -9.50 40.13 -23.00
CA ARG A 65 -10.61 39.22 -23.21
C ARG A 65 -10.41 37.92 -22.44
N ALA A 66 -11.49 37.32 -21.95
CA ALA A 66 -11.44 36.05 -21.22
C ALA A 66 -10.74 34.91 -22.01
N GLY A 67 -10.91 34.92 -23.36
CA GLY A 67 -10.28 33.93 -24.23
C GLY A 67 -8.74 33.97 -24.25
N ASP A 68 -8.13 35.11 -23.93
CA ASP A 68 -6.67 35.27 -23.87
C ASP A 68 -6.05 34.42 -22.75
N ILE A 69 -6.84 34.01 -21.74
CA ILE A 69 -6.41 33.10 -20.66
C ILE A 69 -6.03 31.72 -21.23
N GLY A 70 -6.70 31.29 -22.31
CA GLY A 70 -6.54 29.97 -22.87
C GLY A 70 -7.15 28.88 -21.98
N VAL A 71 -6.67 27.66 -22.08
CA VAL A 71 -7.18 26.57 -21.26
C VAL A 71 -6.77 26.73 -19.79
N PHE A 72 -7.70 26.51 -18.88
CA PHE A 72 -7.48 26.50 -17.42
C PHE A 72 -7.54 25.07 -16.90
N VAL A 73 -6.60 24.68 -16.04
CA VAL A 73 -6.56 23.38 -15.37
C VAL A 73 -6.17 23.52 -13.90
N ILE A 74 -6.90 22.88 -13.01
CA ILE A 74 -6.53 22.76 -11.60
C ILE A 74 -5.46 21.65 -11.51
N MET A 75 -4.29 21.99 -10.96
CA MET A 75 -3.17 21.08 -10.78
C MET A 75 -3.21 20.39 -9.42
N SER A 76 -3.50 21.15 -8.37
CA SER A 76 -3.56 20.62 -7.00
C SER A 76 -4.59 21.37 -6.15
N GLU A 77 -5.04 20.70 -5.09
CA GLU A 77 -5.86 21.27 -4.03
C GLU A 77 -5.38 20.71 -2.69
N SER A 78 -5.11 21.58 -1.72
CA SER A 78 -4.62 21.21 -0.38
C SER A 78 -5.22 22.07 0.72
N GLY A 79 -5.32 21.54 1.94
CA GLY A 79 -5.65 22.32 3.13
C GLY A 79 -4.43 23.08 3.63
N VAL A 80 -4.60 24.37 3.96
CA VAL A 80 -3.55 25.22 4.54
C VAL A 80 -3.79 25.42 6.04
N SER A 81 -5.04 25.67 6.44
CA SER A 81 -5.47 25.80 7.82
C SER A 81 -6.95 25.46 7.96
N ALA A 82 -7.50 25.48 9.17
CA ALA A 82 -8.92 25.21 9.37
C ALA A 82 -9.79 26.17 8.54
N GLY A 83 -10.58 25.60 7.60
CA GLY A 83 -11.46 26.34 6.71
C GLY A 83 -10.78 27.03 5.52
N VAL A 84 -9.44 26.92 5.35
CA VAL A 84 -8.71 27.53 4.24
C VAL A 84 -8.11 26.46 3.34
N ARG A 85 -8.43 26.54 2.05
CA ARG A 85 -7.91 25.63 1.01
C ARG A 85 -7.05 26.40 0.00
N ARG A 86 -5.95 25.78 -0.43
CA ARG A 86 -5.10 26.28 -1.50
C ARG A 86 -5.43 25.52 -2.78
N ILE A 87 -5.70 26.25 -3.85
CA ILE A 87 -5.85 25.71 -5.20
C ILE A 87 -4.69 26.20 -6.03
N GLU A 88 -3.99 25.29 -6.69
CA GLU A 88 -2.96 25.61 -7.69
C GLU A 88 -3.50 25.26 -9.07
N ALA A 89 -3.42 26.20 -9.98
CA ALA A 89 -3.94 26.06 -11.32
C ALA A 89 -2.95 26.64 -12.35
N ALA A 90 -3.01 26.10 -13.56
CA ALA A 90 -2.24 26.61 -14.69
C ALA A 90 -3.21 27.10 -15.78
N THR A 91 -2.73 28.03 -16.63
CA THR A 91 -3.47 28.56 -17.77
C THR A 91 -2.61 28.52 -19.04
N GLY A 92 -3.22 28.70 -20.20
CA GLY A 92 -2.54 28.88 -21.47
C GLY A 92 -1.60 27.73 -21.84
N ALA A 93 -0.38 28.08 -22.20
CA ALA A 93 0.62 27.12 -22.67
C ALA A 93 1.05 26.13 -21.58
N GLU A 94 1.15 26.58 -20.33
CA GLU A 94 1.52 25.73 -19.20
C GLU A 94 0.44 24.66 -18.91
N ALA A 95 -0.84 25.08 -18.90
CA ALA A 95 -1.95 24.15 -18.76
C ALA A 95 -1.99 23.10 -19.88
N LEU A 96 -1.71 23.52 -21.12
CA LEU A 96 -1.63 22.60 -22.27
C LEU A 96 -0.47 21.62 -22.12
N ALA A 97 0.71 22.09 -21.69
CA ALA A 97 1.86 21.22 -21.45
C ALA A 97 1.58 20.20 -20.34
N TYR A 98 0.95 20.62 -19.25
CA TYR A 98 0.53 19.74 -18.16
C TYR A 98 -0.44 18.63 -18.63
N LEU A 99 -1.46 19.00 -19.42
CA LEU A 99 -2.44 18.04 -19.95
C LEU A 99 -1.78 17.07 -20.93
N LYS A 100 -0.90 17.56 -21.84
CA LYS A 100 -0.14 16.71 -22.77
C LYS A 100 0.77 15.73 -22.03
N GLY A 101 1.46 16.17 -20.97
CA GLY A 101 2.28 15.29 -20.15
C GLY A 101 1.48 14.16 -19.53
N ARG A 102 0.30 14.45 -18.97
CA ARG A 102 -0.59 13.40 -18.43
C ARG A 102 -1.12 12.44 -19.49
N ALA A 103 -1.47 12.95 -20.67
CA ALA A 103 -1.87 12.13 -21.79
C ALA A 103 -0.73 11.20 -22.24
N GLN A 104 0.51 11.71 -22.29
CA GLN A 104 1.68 10.92 -22.67
C GLN A 104 1.94 9.77 -21.70
N ILE A 105 1.85 10.00 -20.39
CA ILE A 105 1.98 8.93 -19.38
C ILE A 105 0.98 7.80 -19.64
N ALA A 106 -0.25 8.13 -20.02
CA ALA A 106 -1.25 7.12 -20.32
C ALA A 106 -0.93 6.33 -21.62
N VAL A 107 -0.35 7.00 -22.62
CA VAL A 107 0.12 6.34 -23.86
C VAL A 107 1.29 5.41 -23.54
N ASP A 108 2.30 5.89 -22.83
CA ASP A 108 3.48 5.10 -22.45
C ASP A 108 3.09 3.85 -21.66
N LEU A 109 2.10 3.98 -20.77
CA LEU A 109 1.55 2.84 -20.03
C LEU A 109 0.85 1.84 -20.95
N ALA A 110 0.05 2.31 -21.91
CA ALA A 110 -0.62 1.46 -22.90
C ALA A 110 0.40 0.69 -23.75
N GLU A 111 1.47 1.35 -24.18
CA GLU A 111 2.57 0.74 -24.92
C GLU A 111 3.31 -0.31 -24.10
N SER A 112 3.66 0.00 -22.85
CA SER A 112 4.34 -0.95 -21.96
C SER A 112 3.50 -2.20 -21.68
N LEU A 113 2.19 -2.03 -21.55
CA LEU A 113 1.23 -3.13 -21.35
C LEU A 113 0.82 -3.81 -22.65
N LYS A 114 1.22 -3.29 -23.82
CA LYS A 114 0.88 -3.77 -25.17
C LYS A 114 -0.63 -3.92 -25.39
N VAL A 115 -1.39 -2.92 -24.95
CA VAL A 115 -2.84 -2.86 -25.10
C VAL A 115 -3.29 -1.49 -25.61
N PRO A 116 -4.44 -1.36 -26.27
CA PRO A 116 -5.04 -0.07 -26.56
C PRO A 116 -5.26 0.76 -25.29
N LEU A 117 -5.13 2.08 -25.38
CA LEU A 117 -5.26 3.00 -24.24
C LEU A 117 -6.55 2.78 -23.42
N LYS A 118 -7.66 2.57 -24.09
CA LYS A 118 -8.96 2.29 -23.46
C LYS A 118 -8.99 1.02 -22.62
N ASP A 119 -8.09 0.07 -22.88
CA ASP A 119 -8.01 -1.24 -22.24
C ASP A 119 -7.02 -1.26 -21.04
N VAL A 120 -6.25 -0.18 -20.86
CA VAL A 120 -5.27 -0.07 -19.76
C VAL A 120 -5.88 -0.36 -18.38
N PRO A 121 -7.03 0.24 -17.99
CA PRO A 121 -7.62 -0.05 -16.69
C PRO A 121 -7.96 -1.53 -16.50
N ARG A 122 -8.51 -2.17 -17.54
CA ARG A 122 -8.85 -3.60 -17.51
C ARG A 122 -7.59 -4.47 -17.39
N ARG A 123 -6.51 -4.14 -18.12
CA ARG A 123 -5.25 -4.89 -18.05
C ARG A 123 -4.58 -4.77 -16.69
N VAL A 124 -4.58 -3.59 -16.09
CA VAL A 124 -4.05 -3.38 -14.72
C VAL A 124 -4.84 -4.20 -13.70
N ALA A 125 -6.17 -4.19 -13.78
CA ALA A 125 -7.01 -5.03 -12.91
C ALA A 125 -6.69 -6.52 -13.08
N ALA A 126 -6.58 -7.00 -14.33
CA ALA A 126 -6.24 -8.39 -14.63
C ALA A 126 -4.87 -8.79 -14.08
N LEU A 127 -3.85 -7.93 -14.19
CA LEU A 127 -2.54 -8.16 -13.58
C LEU A 127 -2.60 -8.28 -12.06
N GLY A 128 -3.46 -7.49 -11.42
CA GLY A 128 -3.71 -7.58 -9.98
C GLY A 128 -4.28 -8.94 -9.55
N GLU A 129 -5.24 -9.45 -10.31
CA GLU A 129 -5.84 -10.77 -10.04
C GLU A 129 -4.85 -11.92 -10.35
N GLU A 130 -4.14 -11.84 -11.47
CA GLU A 130 -3.11 -12.82 -11.85
C GLU A 130 -2.02 -12.92 -10.77
N ARG A 131 -1.55 -11.78 -10.25
CA ARG A 131 -0.59 -11.75 -9.15
C ARG A 131 -1.14 -12.47 -7.90
N ARG A 132 -2.39 -12.18 -7.49
CA ARG A 132 -3.02 -12.83 -6.33
C ARG A 132 -3.14 -14.34 -6.52
N SER A 133 -3.50 -14.79 -7.73
CA SER A 133 -3.58 -16.22 -8.05
C SER A 133 -2.22 -16.89 -7.93
N LEU A 134 -1.18 -16.27 -8.52
CA LEU A 134 0.19 -16.79 -8.45
C LEU A 134 0.74 -16.82 -7.02
N GLU A 135 0.48 -15.79 -6.21
CA GLU A 135 0.84 -15.76 -4.78
C GLU A 135 0.19 -16.93 -4.02
N LYS A 136 -1.10 -17.22 -4.29
CA LYS A 136 -1.82 -18.35 -3.71
C LYS A 136 -1.26 -19.69 -4.16
N GLU A 137 -1.05 -19.86 -5.47
CA GLU A 137 -0.48 -21.09 -6.01
C GLU A 137 0.92 -21.37 -5.46
N LEU A 138 1.75 -20.32 -5.34
CA LEU A 138 3.08 -20.43 -4.72
C LEU A 138 2.99 -20.88 -3.25
N ALA A 139 2.05 -20.30 -2.48
CA ALA A 139 1.83 -20.71 -1.09
C ALA A 139 1.37 -22.16 -1.00
N ASP A 140 0.45 -22.60 -1.88
CA ASP A 140 -0.02 -23.99 -1.92
C ASP A 140 1.09 -24.98 -2.32
N VAL A 141 1.95 -24.62 -3.28
CA VAL A 141 3.11 -25.45 -3.66
C VAL A 141 4.12 -25.56 -2.52
N LYS A 142 4.49 -24.44 -1.88
CA LYS A 142 5.36 -24.43 -0.71
C LYS A 142 4.80 -25.31 0.42
N ARG A 143 3.50 -25.21 0.67
CA ARG A 143 2.83 -26.04 1.68
C ARG A 143 2.91 -27.54 1.36
N LYS A 144 2.66 -27.94 0.12
CA LYS A 144 2.78 -29.34 -0.32
C LYS A 144 4.21 -29.86 -0.17
N LEU A 145 5.20 -29.07 -0.54
CA LEU A 145 6.62 -29.44 -0.37
C LEU A 145 6.96 -29.63 1.11
N ALA A 146 6.57 -28.71 1.98
CA ALA A 146 6.80 -28.77 3.42
C ALA A 146 6.12 -29.98 4.08
N MET A 147 4.94 -30.39 3.58
CA MET A 147 4.18 -31.53 4.10
C MET A 147 4.67 -32.91 3.58
N GLY A 148 5.72 -32.97 2.76
CA GLY A 148 6.35 -34.23 2.35
C GLY A 148 6.32 -34.57 0.87
N GLY A 149 6.06 -33.57 0.01
CA GLY A 149 6.07 -33.74 -1.45
C GLY A 149 7.42 -33.59 -2.15
N GLY A 150 8.53 -33.34 -1.45
CA GLY A 150 9.83 -33.05 -2.03
C GLY A 150 10.99 -33.69 -1.25
N GLY A 151 11.61 -34.64 -1.86
CA GLY A 151 12.95 -35.14 -1.72
C GLY A 151 13.57 -35.35 -0.33
N GLY A 152 13.68 -36.58 0.10
CA GLY A 152 14.78 -37.04 0.98
C GLY A 152 14.49 -37.17 2.48
N ALA A 153 13.43 -36.61 3.03
CA ALA A 153 13.03 -36.84 4.42
C ALA A 153 12.12 -38.08 4.53
N PRO A 154 12.21 -38.90 5.58
CA PRO A 154 11.28 -40.02 5.78
C PRO A 154 9.83 -39.51 5.79
N ALA A 155 8.97 -40.22 5.06
CA ALA A 155 7.59 -39.78 4.79
C ALA A 155 6.65 -39.86 6.01
N GLY A 156 7.15 -40.25 7.19
CA GLY A 156 6.36 -40.44 8.40
C GLY A 156 6.97 -39.83 9.66
N PRO A 157 6.23 -39.76 10.75
CA PRO A 157 6.79 -39.39 12.05
C PRO A 157 7.79 -40.43 12.54
N GLU A 158 8.87 -39.97 13.14
CA GLU A 158 9.82 -40.80 13.90
C GLU A 158 9.36 -40.96 15.34
N GLU A 159 9.75 -42.08 16.00
CA GLU A 159 9.36 -42.30 17.39
C GLU A 159 10.58 -42.13 18.30
N ILE A 160 10.49 -41.24 19.27
CA ILE A 160 11.54 -40.96 20.26
C ILE A 160 10.91 -41.06 21.66
N ASN A 161 11.42 -41.95 22.51
CA ASN A 161 10.90 -42.19 23.86
C ASN A 161 9.39 -42.44 23.90
N GLY A 162 8.84 -43.17 22.89
CA GLY A 162 7.40 -43.46 22.81
C GLY A 162 6.55 -42.26 22.28
N VAL A 163 7.16 -41.16 21.89
CA VAL A 163 6.48 -39.97 21.33
C VAL A 163 6.77 -39.88 19.84
N LYS A 164 5.72 -39.69 19.05
CA LYS A 164 5.84 -39.42 17.62
C LYS A 164 6.33 -38.00 17.38
N LEU A 165 7.42 -37.86 16.65
CA LEU A 165 7.96 -36.57 16.21
C LEU A 165 7.86 -36.45 14.70
N MET A 166 7.27 -35.37 14.20
CA MET A 166 7.34 -34.94 12.81
C MET A 166 8.28 -33.74 12.72
N ALA A 167 9.51 -33.96 12.30
CA ALA A 167 10.54 -32.94 12.18
C ALA A 167 10.87 -32.70 10.71
N ARG A 168 10.77 -31.46 10.22
CA ARG A 168 10.99 -31.11 8.80
C ARG A 168 11.59 -29.73 8.60
N ILE A 169 12.35 -29.57 7.51
CA ILE A 169 12.77 -28.28 7.00
C ILE A 169 11.80 -27.86 5.88
N ALA A 170 11.29 -26.66 5.97
CA ALA A 170 10.36 -26.06 5.02
C ALA A 170 11.03 -24.88 4.30
N GLU A 171 11.68 -25.16 3.18
CA GLU A 171 12.34 -24.12 2.39
C GLU A 171 11.33 -23.12 1.79
N GLY A 172 11.68 -21.83 1.84
CA GLY A 172 10.86 -20.74 1.34
C GLY A 172 9.60 -20.45 2.16
N VAL A 173 9.46 -21.01 3.37
CA VAL A 173 8.32 -20.83 4.27
C VAL A 173 8.71 -19.92 5.43
N GLY A 174 8.01 -18.81 5.60
CA GLY A 174 8.24 -17.83 6.69
C GLY A 174 7.37 -18.07 7.93
N GLY A 175 7.61 -17.29 8.99
CA GLY A 175 7.08 -17.53 10.33
C GLY A 175 5.54 -17.71 10.44
N LYS A 176 4.71 -16.91 9.74
CA LYS A 176 3.24 -17.06 9.79
C LYS A 176 2.77 -18.34 9.10
N GLU A 177 3.36 -18.65 7.93
CA GLU A 177 3.04 -19.84 7.15
C GLU A 177 3.50 -21.09 7.90
N LEU A 178 4.69 -21.01 8.54
CA LEU A 178 5.25 -22.10 9.32
C LEU A 178 4.34 -22.54 10.46
N ARG A 179 3.73 -21.60 11.17
CA ARG A 179 2.75 -21.88 12.21
C ARG A 179 1.54 -22.65 11.68
N THR A 180 0.99 -22.21 10.55
CA THR A 180 -0.15 -22.88 9.92
C THR A 180 0.19 -24.31 9.54
N LEU A 181 1.40 -24.55 8.99
CA LEU A 181 1.88 -25.89 8.66
C LEU A 181 1.99 -26.78 9.90
N VAL A 182 2.50 -26.27 11.01
CA VAL A 182 2.61 -27.01 12.27
C VAL A 182 1.21 -27.35 12.82
N ASP A 183 0.25 -26.44 12.75
CA ASP A 183 -1.13 -26.73 13.17
C ASP A 183 -1.79 -27.82 12.29
N GLU A 184 -1.60 -27.77 10.98
CA GLU A 184 -2.08 -28.80 10.05
C GLU A 184 -1.41 -30.17 10.30
N ALA A 185 -0.08 -30.19 10.48
CA ALA A 185 0.68 -31.40 10.76
C ALA A 185 0.31 -32.01 12.14
N LYS A 186 0.06 -31.15 13.14
CA LYS A 186 -0.42 -31.57 14.47
C LYS A 186 -1.78 -32.27 14.40
N ALA A 187 -2.68 -31.79 13.53
CA ALA A 187 -3.95 -32.47 13.30
C ALA A 187 -3.79 -33.85 12.61
N GLN A 188 -2.76 -34.00 11.76
CA GLN A 188 -2.50 -35.28 11.07
C GLN A 188 -1.80 -36.31 11.94
N ILE A 189 -0.88 -35.91 12.83
CA ILE A 189 -0.10 -36.82 13.66
C ILE A 189 -0.96 -37.50 14.74
N GLY A 190 -2.08 -36.89 15.11
CA GLY A 190 -3.00 -37.35 16.14
C GLY A 190 -2.49 -37.12 17.57
N SER A 191 -1.50 -37.87 18.02
CA SER A 191 -0.71 -37.65 19.26
C SER A 191 0.76 -37.61 18.95
N GLY A 192 1.45 -36.50 19.33
CA GLY A 192 2.87 -36.29 19.03
C GLY A 192 3.33 -34.84 19.08
N ILE A 193 4.55 -34.65 18.62
CA ILE A 193 5.21 -33.36 18.52
C ILE A 193 5.51 -33.09 17.05
N VAL A 194 5.29 -31.85 16.61
CA VAL A 194 5.63 -31.35 15.28
C VAL A 194 6.66 -30.24 15.43
N ALA A 195 7.78 -30.34 14.74
CA ALA A 195 8.83 -29.32 14.73
C ALA A 195 9.22 -28.99 13.28
N PHE A 196 8.90 -27.80 12.82
CA PHE A 196 9.26 -27.35 11.48
C PHE A 196 10.22 -26.17 11.56
N VAL A 197 11.28 -26.24 10.78
CA VAL A 197 12.22 -25.15 10.57
C VAL A 197 11.99 -24.58 9.18
N GLY A 198 11.63 -23.30 9.11
CA GLY A 198 11.45 -22.59 7.85
C GLY A 198 12.67 -21.74 7.53
N VAL A 199 13.15 -21.81 6.30
CA VAL A 199 14.24 -20.97 5.79
C VAL A 199 13.70 -20.10 4.67
N ALA A 200 13.56 -18.79 4.92
CA ALA A 200 13.04 -17.83 3.94
C ALA A 200 13.70 -16.46 4.14
N ASP A 201 13.92 -15.74 3.06
CA ASP A 201 14.44 -14.35 3.05
C ASP A 201 15.73 -14.16 3.87
N GLY A 202 16.63 -15.17 3.84
CA GLY A 202 17.89 -15.14 4.58
C GLY A 202 17.75 -15.22 6.10
N LYS A 203 16.62 -15.73 6.60
CA LYS A 203 16.34 -15.96 8.03
C LYS A 203 15.83 -17.37 8.25
N ALA A 204 16.16 -17.93 9.40
CA ALA A 204 15.60 -19.20 9.86
C ALA A 204 14.54 -18.94 10.94
N GLY A 205 13.39 -19.61 10.80
CA GLY A 205 12.34 -19.64 11.80
C GLY A 205 12.08 -21.07 12.24
N VAL A 206 11.72 -21.28 13.48
CA VAL A 206 11.28 -22.58 13.99
C VAL A 206 9.91 -22.46 14.63
N ALA A 207 9.04 -23.41 14.36
CA ALA A 207 7.77 -23.55 15.04
C ALA A 207 7.62 -24.98 15.56
N VAL A 208 7.19 -25.10 16.81
CA VAL A 208 6.95 -26.39 17.47
C VAL A 208 5.52 -26.43 17.97
N GLY A 209 4.84 -27.53 17.66
CA GLY A 209 3.50 -27.84 18.15
C GLY A 209 3.51 -29.15 18.94
N VAL A 210 2.88 -29.14 20.10
CA VAL A 210 2.70 -30.30 20.97
C VAL A 210 1.20 -30.60 21.05
N THR A 211 0.79 -31.83 20.89
CA THR A 211 -0.62 -32.22 21.06
C THR A 211 -1.03 -32.14 22.53
N LYS A 212 -2.30 -31.87 22.79
CA LYS A 212 -2.82 -31.54 24.15
C LYS A 212 -2.52 -32.59 25.19
N ASP A 213 -2.55 -33.87 24.80
CA ASP A 213 -2.26 -35.02 25.64
C ASP A 213 -0.81 -35.11 26.12
N LEU A 214 0.12 -34.38 25.45
CA LEU A 214 1.53 -34.38 25.78
C LEU A 214 2.00 -33.06 26.41
N THR A 215 1.15 -32.07 26.54
CA THR A 215 1.54 -30.74 27.07
C THR A 215 1.93 -30.74 28.55
N ASP A 216 1.53 -31.73 29.31
CA ASP A 216 1.95 -31.88 30.72
C ASP A 216 3.38 -32.43 30.87
N THR A 217 3.89 -33.08 29.81
CA THR A 217 5.24 -33.67 29.79
C THR A 217 6.21 -32.84 28.94
N TYR A 218 5.74 -32.30 27.81
CA TYR A 218 6.55 -31.54 26.85
C TYR A 218 5.96 -30.16 26.61
N SER A 219 6.81 -29.14 26.68
CA SER A 219 6.42 -27.75 26.39
C SER A 219 6.98 -27.34 25.04
N ALA A 220 6.10 -26.88 24.11
CA ALA A 220 6.55 -26.33 22.84
C ALA A 220 7.50 -25.11 23.04
N VAL A 221 7.36 -24.38 24.15
CA VAL A 221 8.23 -23.24 24.47
C VAL A 221 9.65 -23.69 24.75
N ASP A 222 9.85 -24.79 25.47
CA ASP A 222 11.18 -25.28 25.81
C ASP A 222 11.84 -25.92 24.58
N LEU A 223 11.10 -26.69 23.79
CA LEU A 223 11.58 -27.27 22.55
C LEU A 223 11.96 -26.20 21.53
N VAL A 224 11.18 -25.13 21.41
CA VAL A 224 11.49 -24.05 20.47
C VAL A 224 12.69 -23.21 20.91
N LYS A 225 12.94 -23.09 22.23
CA LYS A 225 14.15 -22.44 22.74
C LYS A 225 15.41 -23.21 22.37
N ALA A 226 15.42 -24.52 22.60
CA ALA A 226 16.55 -25.39 22.22
C ALA A 226 16.86 -25.29 20.71
N ALA A 227 15.83 -25.31 19.86
CA ALA A 227 15.98 -25.13 18.42
C ALA A 227 16.49 -23.72 18.04
N SER A 228 15.98 -22.68 18.71
CA SER A 228 16.38 -21.29 18.46
C SER A 228 17.84 -21.04 18.80
N GLU A 229 18.35 -21.60 19.89
CA GLU A 229 19.76 -21.49 20.28
C GLU A 229 20.67 -22.07 19.19
N ALA A 230 20.29 -23.21 18.61
CA ALA A 230 21.03 -23.81 17.49
C ALA A 230 21.02 -22.90 16.24
N LEU A 231 19.96 -22.13 16.01
CA LEU A 231 19.87 -21.14 14.93
C LEU A 231 20.56 -19.80 15.25
N GLY A 232 21.28 -19.69 16.36
CA GLY A 232 21.90 -18.43 16.80
C GLY A 232 20.88 -17.40 17.33
N GLY A 233 19.67 -17.82 17.65
CA GLY A 233 18.61 -16.98 18.19
C GLY A 233 18.73 -16.79 19.70
N LYS A 234 17.98 -15.80 20.25
CA LYS A 234 18.01 -15.45 21.69
C LYS A 234 16.78 -15.93 22.47
N GLY A 235 16.12 -16.98 21.99
CA GLY A 235 14.93 -17.54 22.61
C GLY A 235 13.68 -17.46 21.73
N GLY A 236 12.56 -17.90 22.26
CA GLY A 236 11.27 -17.96 21.57
C GLY A 236 10.12 -17.79 22.55
N GLY A 237 8.90 -17.72 22.02
CA GLY A 237 7.70 -17.52 22.82
C GLY A 237 6.47 -18.23 22.25
N GLY A 238 5.48 -18.41 23.10
CA GLY A 238 4.25 -19.06 22.71
C GLY A 238 3.51 -19.65 23.92
N ARG A 239 2.73 -20.66 23.65
CA ARG A 239 1.99 -21.46 24.64
C ARG A 239 2.63 -22.86 24.70
N PRO A 240 2.35 -23.66 25.77
CA PRO A 240 2.85 -25.02 25.87
C PRO A 240 2.48 -25.92 24.66
N ASP A 241 1.36 -25.65 23.99
CA ASP A 241 0.89 -26.41 22.84
C ASP A 241 1.40 -25.89 21.48
N MET A 242 1.96 -24.63 21.43
CA MET A 242 2.46 -24.01 20.22
C MET A 242 3.40 -22.85 20.52
N ALA A 243 4.63 -22.93 20.05
CA ALA A 243 5.61 -21.86 20.21
C ALA A 243 6.41 -21.62 18.92
N GLN A 244 6.97 -20.44 18.79
CA GLN A 244 7.80 -20.04 17.66
C GLN A 244 9.04 -19.27 18.11
N ALA A 245 10.09 -19.42 17.35
CA ALA A 245 11.32 -18.65 17.50
C ALA A 245 12.00 -18.44 16.14
N GLY A 246 13.16 -17.83 16.14
CA GLY A 246 13.98 -17.68 14.95
C GLY A 246 15.41 -17.36 15.29
N GLY A 247 16.26 -17.45 14.28
CA GLY A 247 17.66 -17.09 14.36
C GLY A 247 18.21 -16.66 13.00
N PRO A 248 19.41 -16.08 12.98
CA PRO A 248 20.06 -15.65 11.74
C PRO A 248 20.67 -16.79 10.93
N ASP A 249 20.99 -17.93 11.54
CA ASP A 249 21.79 -18.99 10.97
C ASP A 249 20.91 -19.96 10.15
N THR A 250 20.72 -19.68 8.88
CA THR A 250 19.92 -20.51 7.95
C THR A 250 20.52 -21.89 7.68
N ASP A 251 21.84 -21.98 7.70
CA ASP A 251 22.57 -23.22 7.42
C ASP A 251 22.53 -24.27 8.56
N LYS A 252 22.00 -23.86 9.73
CA LYS A 252 21.84 -24.69 10.92
C LYS A 252 20.43 -25.22 11.12
N ALA A 253 19.64 -25.31 10.07
CA ALA A 253 18.26 -25.82 10.16
C ALA A 253 18.22 -27.27 10.64
N ASP A 254 19.17 -28.13 10.21
CA ASP A 254 19.29 -29.49 10.65
C ASP A 254 19.72 -29.60 12.14
N ASP A 255 20.62 -28.71 12.58
CA ASP A 255 21.08 -28.66 13.98
C ASP A 255 19.91 -28.27 14.90
N ALA A 256 19.03 -27.36 14.44
CA ALA A 256 17.84 -26.98 15.19
C ALA A 256 16.88 -28.16 15.37
N LEU A 257 16.64 -28.96 14.33
CA LEU A 257 15.83 -30.17 14.44
C LEU A 257 16.53 -31.26 15.31
N ALA A 258 17.86 -31.37 15.24
CA ALA A 258 18.62 -32.25 16.11
C ALA A 258 18.50 -31.83 17.59
N ALA A 259 18.50 -30.51 17.88
CA ALA A 259 18.29 -30.02 19.25
C ALA A 259 16.89 -30.35 19.78
N VAL A 260 15.86 -30.30 18.95
CA VAL A 260 14.49 -30.73 19.33
C VAL A 260 14.47 -32.24 19.63
N ARG A 261 15.12 -33.07 18.79
CA ARG A 261 15.23 -34.53 19.03
C ARG A 261 15.92 -34.82 20.35
N ALA A 262 17.04 -34.17 20.63
CA ALA A 262 17.77 -34.32 21.88
C ALA A 262 16.92 -33.91 23.10
N ALA A 263 16.17 -32.83 23.00
CA ALA A 263 15.29 -32.36 24.09
C ALA A 263 14.09 -33.29 24.35
N ILE A 264 13.68 -34.13 23.39
CA ILE A 264 12.64 -35.15 23.57
C ILE A 264 13.27 -36.45 24.13
N ALA A 265 14.50 -36.73 23.76
CA ALA A 265 15.22 -37.95 24.21
C ALA A 265 15.66 -37.90 25.68
N GLY A 266 15.76 -36.69 26.29
CA GLY A 266 16.13 -36.45 27.69
C GLY A 266 17.61 -36.22 27.83
#